data_ba896f91eb79e90d5de2a2d3f960d5ec
#
_entry.id   ba896f91eb79e90d5de2a2d3f960d5ec
#
_cell.length_a   1.000
_cell.length_b   1.000
_cell.length_c   1.000
_cell.angle_alpha   90.00
_cell.angle_beta   90.00
_cell.angle_gamma   90.00
#
_symmetry.space_group_name_H-M   'P 1'
#
loop_
_entity.id
_entity.type
_entity.pdbx_description
1 polymer ?
#
loop_
_entity_poly.entity_id
_entity_poly.type
_entity_poly.pdbx_seq_one_letter_code
_entity_poly.pdbx_strand_id
1 'polypeptide(L)' 'MLEQLINFLRTDLDISTDAIALAKRNHNIEPNILPIVLWQYGFLNIGQLERVFEWLEVF' A
#
# COMPACT_ATOMS: atom_id res chain seq x y z
N MET A 1 11.62 -3.92 -4.60
CA MET A 1 10.57 -4.19 -3.59
C MET A 1 9.36 -3.26 -3.69
N LEU A 2 9.58 -1.96 -3.75
CA LEU A 2 8.46 -1.01 -3.81
C LEU A 2 7.59 -1.19 -5.05
N GLU A 3 8.19 -1.46 -6.19
CA GLU A 3 7.43 -1.70 -7.42
C GLU A 3 6.53 -2.92 -7.31
N GLN A 4 7.02 -3.99 -6.70
CA GLN A 4 6.23 -5.19 -6.51
C GLN A 4 5.07 -4.94 -5.56
N LEU A 5 5.31 -4.16 -4.50
CA LEU A 5 4.25 -3.78 -3.56
C LEU A 5 3.17 -2.95 -4.25
N ILE A 6 3.57 -1.95 -5.03
CA ILE A 6 2.63 -1.11 -5.75
C ILE A 6 1.79 -1.96 -6.72
N ASN A 7 2.43 -2.88 -7.42
CA ASN A 7 1.72 -3.77 -8.33
C ASN A 7 0.71 -4.65 -7.58
N PHE A 8 1.10 -5.19 -6.43
CA PHE A 8 0.20 -5.97 -5.59
C PHE A 8 -1.02 -5.15 -5.14
N LEU A 9 -0.78 -3.93 -4.69
CA LEU A 9 -1.86 -3.04 -4.26
C LEU A 9 -2.84 -2.75 -5.38
N ARG A 10 -2.35 -2.54 -6.59
CA ARG A 10 -3.20 -2.22 -7.73
C ARG A 10 -3.96 -3.42 -8.25
N THR A 11 -3.35 -4.58 -8.26
CA THR A 11 -3.95 -5.77 -8.85
C THR A 11 -4.79 -6.57 -7.88
N ASP A 12 -4.31 -6.80 -6.68
CA ASP A 12 -4.98 -7.65 -5.70
C ASP A 12 -5.99 -6.88 -4.84
N LEU A 13 -5.70 -5.63 -4.52
CA LEU A 13 -6.55 -4.82 -3.67
C LEU A 13 -7.27 -3.71 -4.41
N ASP A 14 -7.04 -3.60 -5.71
CA ASP A 14 -7.72 -2.63 -6.56
C ASP A 14 -7.54 -1.18 -6.08
N ILE A 15 -6.36 -0.88 -5.56
CA ILE A 15 -6.03 0.48 -5.14
C ILE A 15 -5.65 1.29 -6.37
N SER A 16 -6.26 2.48 -6.52
CA SER A 16 -6.03 3.30 -7.69
C SER A 16 -4.62 3.88 -7.72
N THR A 17 -4.14 4.15 -8.93
CA THR A 17 -2.85 4.82 -9.12
C THR A 17 -2.85 6.19 -8.44
N ASP A 18 -3.97 6.90 -8.49
CA ASP A 18 -4.10 8.22 -7.87
C ASP A 18 -3.95 8.14 -6.36
N ALA A 19 -4.52 7.12 -5.71
CA ALA A 19 -4.38 6.93 -4.28
C ALA A 19 -2.92 6.70 -3.91
N ILE A 20 -2.23 5.85 -4.67
CA ILE A 20 -0.81 5.57 -4.43
C ILE A 20 0.02 6.83 -4.65
N ALA A 21 -0.26 7.58 -5.70
CA ALA A 21 0.45 8.83 -5.98
C ALA A 21 0.26 9.86 -4.87
N LEU A 22 -0.94 9.96 -4.32
CA LEU A 22 -1.22 10.85 -3.21
C LEU A 22 -0.42 10.47 -1.97
N ALA A 23 -0.37 9.20 -1.65
CA ALA A 23 0.42 8.72 -0.51
C ALA A 23 1.91 9.01 -0.69
N LYS A 24 2.43 8.78 -1.90
CA LYS A 24 3.84 9.00 -2.20
C LYS A 24 4.23 10.48 -2.16
N ARG A 25 3.29 11.35 -2.48
CA ARG A 25 3.54 12.78 -2.60
C ARG A 25 3.84 13.43 -1.26
N ASN A 26 3.22 12.97 -0.20
CA ASN A 26 3.25 13.63 1.10
C ASN A 26 4.14 12.95 2.12
N HIS A 27 4.75 11.82 1.78
CA HIS A 27 5.49 11.02 2.73
C HIS A 27 6.74 10.41 2.13
N ASN A 28 7.70 10.13 2.98
CA ASN A 28 8.86 9.32 2.63
C ASN A 28 8.38 7.89 2.44
N ILE A 29 8.45 7.38 1.21
CA ILE A 29 7.85 6.10 0.90
C ILE A 29 8.85 4.97 0.99
N GLU A 30 8.58 4.08 1.95
CA GLU A 30 9.24 2.79 2.07
C GLU A 30 8.17 1.71 1.99
N PRO A 31 8.52 0.47 1.60
CA PRO A 31 7.50 -0.57 1.44
C PRO A 31 6.68 -0.85 2.69
N ASN A 32 7.26 -0.71 3.87
CA ASN A 32 6.51 -0.94 5.11
C ASN A 32 5.70 0.26 5.57
N ILE A 33 5.92 1.44 5.00
CA ILE A 33 5.22 2.66 5.38
C ILE A 33 4.05 2.94 4.45
N LEU A 34 4.19 2.66 3.17
CA LEU A 34 3.14 2.93 2.19
C LEU A 34 1.78 2.35 2.58
N PRO A 35 1.67 1.10 3.04
CA PRO A 35 0.36 0.58 3.43
C PRO A 35 -0.25 1.33 4.60
N ILE A 36 0.55 1.74 5.56
CA ILE A 36 0.08 2.50 6.73
C ILE A 36 -0.46 3.86 6.28
N VAL A 37 0.23 4.53 5.37
CA VAL A 37 -0.22 5.82 4.85
C VAL A 37 -1.54 5.65 4.10
N LEU A 38 -1.66 4.63 3.25
CA LEU A 38 -2.90 4.36 2.53
C LEU A 38 -4.05 4.08 3.49
N TRP A 39 -3.78 3.35 4.56
CA TRP A 39 -4.77 3.09 5.59
C TRP A 39 -5.21 4.39 6.29
N GLN A 40 -4.26 5.26 6.61
CA GLN A 40 -4.56 6.54 7.25
C GLN A 40 -5.42 7.45 6.39
N TYR A 41 -5.25 7.39 5.08
CA TYR A 41 -6.08 8.15 4.15
C TYR A 41 -7.44 7.49 3.89
N GLY A 42 -7.66 6.28 4.40
CA GLY A 42 -8.91 5.58 4.20
C GLY A 42 -8.98 4.76 2.91
N PHE A 43 -7.86 4.59 2.22
CA PHE A 43 -7.82 3.78 1.00
C PHE A 43 -7.74 2.28 1.27
N LEU A 44 -7.34 1.90 2.48
CA LEU A 44 -7.31 0.50 2.92
C LEU A 44 -8.12 0.37 4.21
N ASN A 45 -8.88 -0.73 4.34
CA ASN A 45 -9.46 -1.09 5.63
C ASN A 45 -8.43 -1.94 6.41
N ILE A 46 -8.77 -2.27 7.65
CA ILE A 46 -7.82 -2.99 8.52
C ILE A 46 -7.52 -4.40 7.98
N GLY A 47 -8.50 -5.07 7.40
CA GLY A 47 -8.28 -6.39 6.80
C GLY A 47 -7.34 -6.33 5.62
N GLN A 48 -7.49 -5.32 4.79
CA GLN A 48 -6.59 -5.11 3.65
C GLN A 48 -5.18 -4.78 4.12
N LEU A 49 -5.06 -3.96 5.15
CA LEU A 49 -3.76 -3.61 5.73
C LEU A 49 -3.04 -4.87 6.23
N GLU A 50 -3.75 -5.73 6.94
CA GLU A 50 -3.20 -6.99 7.43
C GLU A 50 -2.73 -7.86 6.27
N ARG A 51 -3.51 -7.92 5.20
CA ARG A 51 -3.16 -8.71 4.02
C ARG A 51 -1.88 -8.21 3.36
N VAL A 52 -1.68 -6.90 3.30
CA VAL A 52 -0.47 -6.34 2.76
C VAL A 52 0.74 -6.73 3.61
N PHE A 53 0.62 -6.66 4.93
CA PHE A 53 1.72 -7.04 5.80
C PHE A 53 2.03 -8.52 5.73
N GLU A 54 1.03 -9.37 5.57
CA GLU A 54 1.26 -10.79 5.32
C GLU A 54 2.04 -11.02 4.03
N TRP A 55 1.67 -10.30 2.98
CA TRP A 55 2.37 -10.39 1.71
C TRP A 55 3.82 -9.94 1.85
N LEU A 56 4.08 -8.87 2.60
CA LEU A 56 5.43 -8.38 2.84
C LEU A 56 6.28 -9.37 3.62
N GLU A 57 5.67 -10.11 4.54
CA GLU A 57 6.38 -11.11 5.34
C GLU A 57 6.91 -12.27 4.49
N VAL A 58 6.14 -12.70 3.49
CA VAL A 58 6.52 -13.84 2.67
C VAL A 58 7.28 -13.45 1.42
N PHE A 59 7.33 -12.18 1.10
CA PHE A 59 8.06 -11.70 -0.05
C PHE A 59 9.56 -11.60 0.27
#